data_a1011ff63d02714dccd54984a19d0874
#
_entry.id   a1011ff63d02714dccd54984a19d0874
#
_cell.length_a   1.000
_cell.length_b   1.000
_cell.length_c   1.000
_cell.angle_alpha   90.00
_cell.angle_beta   90.00
_cell.angle_gamma   90.00
#
_symmetry.space_group_name_H-M   'P 1'
#
loop_
_entity.id
_entity.type
_entity.pdbx_description
1 polymer ?
#
loop_
_entity_poly.entity_id
_entity_poly.type
_entity_poly.pdbx_seq_one_letter_code
_entity_poly.pdbx_strand_id
1 'polypeptide(L)'
;MHADETGIRVEGKLHWLHCAVTDTLSWLAAHPKRGSQAFEALGLLQGVKGVLVHDGLVSYKALDCTHSLCNAHHIRELVYIHEQENEKIWDGWAQEMIELLVQGLKEVDAAGKPLPLDRQAWFEAQWSALLERGEDSNPQNQRTGTSQDAGMGIGKRGRPSQSKAANLLRRLREHRQDVWRFMTDEGVPFTNNLAEQALRMSKVKQKISGCFRTAHGAHTFFTIRSYLATMNKQKANLFDCLLSVFNRQTIQPCFNPRLSIRTSSKLWDADTLPKFLMDTIRNFLCNHRVTAIPRSEHARF
;
A
#
# COMPACT_ATOMS: atom_id res chain seq x y z
N MET A 1 -5.23 7.14 -6.00
CA MET A 1 -4.01 6.31 -6.16
C MET A 1 -3.81 5.48 -4.91
N HIS A 2 -3.23 4.29 -5.04
CA HIS A 2 -2.95 3.37 -3.94
C HIS A 2 -1.45 3.19 -3.79
N ALA A 3 -0.95 3.13 -2.56
CA ALA A 3 0.45 2.82 -2.27
C ALA A 3 0.55 1.83 -1.11
N ASP A 4 1.56 0.98 -1.18
CA ASP A 4 1.89 0.00 -0.15
C ASP A 4 3.34 -0.46 -0.33
N GLU A 5 3.92 -1.10 0.69
CA GLU A 5 5.25 -1.69 0.59
C GLU A 5 5.34 -3.02 1.34
N THR A 6 6.28 -3.85 0.93
CA THR A 6 6.51 -5.15 1.57
C THR A 6 7.99 -5.52 1.60
N GLY A 7 8.42 -6.19 2.67
CA GLY A 7 9.78 -6.71 2.77
C GLY A 7 10.04 -7.82 1.75
N ILE A 8 11.19 -7.74 1.08
CA ILE A 8 11.73 -8.76 0.18
C ILE A 8 13.20 -9.04 0.53
N ARG A 9 13.73 -10.16 0.05
CA ARG A 9 15.17 -10.47 0.20
C ARG A 9 15.88 -10.28 -1.14
N VAL A 10 16.97 -9.50 -1.11
CA VAL A 10 17.87 -9.29 -2.24
C VAL A 10 19.28 -9.51 -1.74
N GLU A 11 20.07 -10.42 -2.35
CA GLU A 11 21.41 -10.78 -1.89
C GLU A 11 21.46 -11.18 -0.41
N GLY A 12 20.41 -11.88 0.06
CA GLY A 12 20.24 -12.25 1.46
C GLY A 12 19.85 -11.12 2.41
N LYS A 13 19.90 -9.86 1.99
CA LYS A 13 19.60 -8.67 2.80
C LYS A 13 18.14 -8.25 2.66
N LEU A 14 17.60 -7.63 3.72
CA LEU A 14 16.25 -7.04 3.68
C LEU A 14 16.25 -5.81 2.77
N HIS A 15 15.33 -5.83 1.82
CA HIS A 15 14.95 -4.70 0.98
C HIS A 15 13.43 -4.52 1.06
N TRP A 16 12.95 -3.43 0.55
CA TRP A 16 11.53 -3.10 0.51
C TRP A 16 11.06 -2.95 -0.93
N LEU A 17 10.01 -3.67 -1.27
CA LEU A 17 9.29 -3.47 -2.51
C LEU A 17 8.21 -2.45 -2.26
N HIS A 18 8.28 -1.34 -2.98
CA HIS A 18 7.27 -0.29 -2.98
C HIS A 18 6.38 -0.42 -4.20
N CYS A 19 5.10 -0.11 -4.06
CA CYS A 19 4.19 0.01 -5.19
C CYS A 19 3.40 1.32 -5.15
N ALA A 20 3.09 1.82 -6.34
CA ALA A 20 2.10 2.86 -6.57
C ALA A 20 1.18 2.40 -7.70
N VAL A 21 -0.13 2.41 -7.45
CA VAL A 21 -1.10 1.73 -8.29
C VAL A 21 -2.34 2.60 -8.48
N THR A 22 -2.82 2.66 -9.71
CA THR A 22 -4.15 3.21 -10.07
C THR A 22 -4.96 2.14 -10.77
N ASP A 23 -6.15 2.45 -11.22
CA ASP A 23 -6.98 1.54 -12.03
C ASP A 23 -6.32 1.19 -13.37
N THR A 24 -5.49 2.08 -13.92
CA THR A 24 -4.86 1.92 -15.23
C THR A 24 -3.36 1.70 -15.20
N LEU A 25 -2.70 2.00 -14.09
CA LEU A 25 -1.24 1.94 -13.95
C LEU A 25 -0.83 1.06 -12.77
N SER A 26 0.33 0.44 -12.87
CA SER A 26 0.98 -0.28 -11.77
C SER A 26 2.48 -0.04 -11.83
N TRP A 27 3.04 0.49 -10.77
CA TRP A 27 4.47 0.70 -10.63
C TRP A 27 5.00 -0.03 -9.40
N LEU A 28 6.11 -0.74 -9.58
CA LEU A 28 6.78 -1.51 -8.53
C LEU A 28 8.28 -1.28 -8.59
N ALA A 29 8.92 -1.01 -7.46
CA ALA A 29 10.37 -0.92 -7.38
C ALA A 29 10.91 -1.37 -6.02
N ALA A 30 12.09 -2.00 -6.03
CA ALA A 30 12.79 -2.43 -4.84
C ALA A 30 13.80 -1.36 -4.40
N HIS A 31 13.86 -1.13 -3.08
CA HIS A 31 14.83 -0.23 -2.48
C HIS A 31 15.35 -0.80 -1.15
N PRO A 32 16.64 -0.58 -0.76
CA PRO A 32 17.18 -1.08 0.51
C PRO A 32 16.55 -0.42 1.74
N LYS A 33 15.98 0.77 1.59
CA LYS A 33 15.34 1.51 2.69
C LYS A 33 13.82 1.50 2.53
N ARG A 34 13.13 1.67 3.68
CA ARG A 34 11.67 1.85 3.77
C ARG A 34 11.36 3.35 3.96
N GLY A 35 10.23 3.79 3.39
CA GLY A 35 9.68 5.12 3.66
C GLY A 35 10.37 6.25 2.89
N SER A 36 10.48 7.44 3.50
CA SER A 36 10.81 8.71 2.84
C SER A 36 12.08 8.66 1.97
N GLN A 37 13.15 8.03 2.45
CA GLN A 37 14.39 7.89 1.67
C GLN A 37 14.18 7.07 0.38
N ALA A 38 13.32 6.04 0.44
CA ALA A 38 12.97 5.27 -0.74
C ALA A 38 12.09 6.08 -1.69
N PHE A 39 11.12 6.82 -1.17
CA PHE A 39 10.23 7.66 -1.98
C PHE A 39 11.01 8.72 -2.75
N GLU A 40 11.98 9.36 -2.10
CA GLU A 40 12.86 10.34 -2.72
C GLU A 40 13.77 9.71 -3.78
N ALA A 41 14.48 8.63 -3.43
CA ALA A 41 15.41 7.95 -4.34
C ALA A 41 14.73 7.35 -5.57
N LEU A 42 13.50 6.87 -5.41
CA LEU A 42 12.70 6.28 -6.50
C LEU A 42 11.87 7.33 -7.25
N GLY A 43 11.85 8.58 -6.80
CA GLY A 43 10.95 9.60 -7.31
C GLY A 43 9.48 9.24 -7.13
N LEU A 44 9.18 8.36 -6.15
CA LEU A 44 7.87 7.80 -5.93
C LEU A 44 7.00 8.79 -5.15
N LEU A 45 5.74 8.95 -5.59
CA LEU A 45 4.73 9.78 -4.92
C LEU A 45 5.04 11.29 -4.88
N GLN A 46 6.06 11.76 -5.59
CA GLN A 46 6.36 13.18 -5.68
C GLN A 46 5.28 13.89 -6.51
N GLY A 47 4.68 14.93 -5.92
CA GLY A 47 3.65 15.74 -6.59
C GLY A 47 2.36 14.97 -6.87
N VAL A 48 2.05 13.95 -6.09
CA VAL A 48 0.75 13.26 -6.12
C VAL A 48 -0.35 14.28 -5.86
N LYS A 49 -1.30 14.36 -6.79
CA LYS A 49 -2.51 15.16 -6.63
C LYS A 49 -3.71 14.24 -6.39
N GLY A 50 -4.62 14.68 -5.51
CA GLY A 50 -5.80 13.90 -5.15
C GLY A 50 -5.54 12.93 -3.99
N VAL A 51 -6.33 11.85 -3.92
CA VAL A 51 -6.35 10.95 -2.77
C VAL A 51 -5.32 9.83 -2.90
N LEU A 52 -4.48 9.67 -1.85
CA LEU A 52 -3.57 8.55 -1.66
C LEU A 52 -4.16 7.57 -0.63
N VAL A 53 -4.46 6.36 -1.06
CA VAL A 53 -4.94 5.26 -0.20
C VAL A 53 -3.74 4.43 0.27
N HIS A 54 -3.58 4.26 1.59
CA HIS A 54 -2.44 3.55 2.18
C HIS A 54 -2.75 2.94 3.56
N ASP A 55 -1.81 2.18 4.13
CA ASP A 55 -1.94 1.48 5.42
C ASP A 55 -1.69 2.36 6.67
N GLY A 56 -1.31 3.63 6.48
CA GLY A 56 -1.02 4.54 7.59
C GLY A 56 0.44 4.61 8.01
N LEU A 57 1.39 4.08 7.21
CA LEU A 57 2.82 4.30 7.46
C LEU A 57 3.12 5.81 7.55
N VAL A 58 3.88 6.21 8.58
CA VAL A 58 4.20 7.63 8.86
C VAL A 58 4.80 8.36 7.65
N SER A 59 5.60 7.67 6.85
CA SER A 59 6.22 8.28 5.67
C SER A 59 5.22 8.68 4.59
N TYR A 60 4.06 8.01 4.47
CA TYR A 60 3.00 8.45 3.56
C TYR A 60 2.33 9.72 4.07
N LYS A 61 2.10 9.81 5.39
CA LYS A 61 1.45 10.99 6.02
C LYS A 61 2.26 12.28 5.88
N ALA A 62 3.56 12.18 5.59
CA ALA A 62 4.42 13.34 5.34
C ALA A 62 4.31 13.90 3.90
N LEU A 63 3.54 13.24 3.03
CA LEU A 63 3.31 13.71 1.66
C LEU A 63 2.23 14.78 1.64
N ASP A 64 2.42 15.80 0.82
CA ASP A 64 1.45 16.89 0.64
C ASP A 64 0.34 16.48 -0.35
N CYS A 65 -0.58 15.63 0.14
CA CYS A 65 -1.73 15.16 -0.61
C CYS A 65 -2.89 14.81 0.33
N THR A 66 -4.06 14.54 -0.22
CA THR A 66 -5.19 14.03 0.55
C THR A 66 -4.98 12.54 0.85
N HIS A 67 -5.18 12.14 2.11
CA HIS A 67 -4.96 10.75 2.55
C HIS A 67 -6.27 10.00 2.74
N SER A 68 -6.26 8.70 2.48
CA SER A 68 -7.31 7.77 2.89
C SER A 68 -6.66 6.52 3.48
N LEU A 69 -7.13 6.09 4.64
CA LEU A 69 -6.57 4.95 5.34
C LEU A 69 -7.34 3.66 5.02
N CYS A 70 -6.60 2.56 4.91
CA CYS A 70 -7.16 1.23 4.67
C CYS A 70 -7.93 0.72 5.90
N ASN A 71 -9.26 0.70 5.83
CA ASN A 71 -10.10 0.23 6.94
C ASN A 71 -9.98 -1.27 7.22
N ALA A 72 -9.55 -2.09 6.26
CA ALA A 72 -9.25 -3.49 6.53
C ALA A 72 -8.13 -3.68 7.58
N HIS A 73 -7.16 -2.77 7.63
CA HIS A 73 -6.13 -2.77 8.68
C HIS A 73 -6.71 -2.38 10.04
N HIS A 74 -7.55 -1.35 10.10
CA HIS A 74 -8.24 -0.96 11.33
C HIS A 74 -9.13 -2.09 11.87
N ILE A 75 -9.91 -2.74 11.00
CA ILE A 75 -10.74 -3.89 11.40
C ILE A 75 -9.90 -5.04 11.95
N ARG A 76 -8.76 -5.40 11.32
CA ARG A 76 -7.87 -6.44 11.85
C ARG A 76 -7.33 -6.11 13.25
N GLU A 77 -6.99 -4.84 13.49
CA GLU A 77 -6.52 -4.40 14.79
C GLU A 77 -7.66 -4.38 15.83
N LEU A 78 -8.87 -3.97 15.44
CA LEU A 78 -10.06 -4.01 16.30
C LEU A 78 -10.45 -5.46 16.65
N VAL A 79 -10.44 -6.38 15.69
CA VAL A 79 -10.66 -7.82 15.92
C VAL A 79 -9.64 -8.36 16.93
N TYR A 80 -8.35 -8.03 16.74
CA TYR A 80 -7.31 -8.45 17.68
C TYR A 80 -7.58 -7.91 19.10
N ILE A 81 -7.99 -6.65 19.25
CA ILE A 81 -8.32 -6.06 20.56
C ILE A 81 -9.54 -6.76 21.17
N HIS A 82 -10.59 -6.96 20.39
CA HIS A 82 -11.79 -7.68 20.79
C HIS A 82 -11.48 -9.10 21.29
N GLU A 83 -10.63 -9.85 20.60
CA GLU A 83 -10.21 -11.19 21.00
C GLU A 83 -9.41 -11.19 22.31
N GLN A 84 -8.56 -10.17 22.54
CA GLN A 84 -7.78 -10.04 23.77
C GLN A 84 -8.60 -9.56 24.97
N GLU A 85 -9.67 -8.80 24.74
CA GLU A 85 -10.55 -8.26 25.78
C GLU A 85 -11.59 -9.28 26.27
N ASN A 86 -11.88 -10.32 25.50
CA ASN A 86 -12.83 -11.38 25.86
C ASN A 86 -12.49 -12.14 27.17
N GLU A 87 -11.25 -12.03 27.66
CA GLU A 87 -10.83 -12.56 28.95
C GLU A 87 -11.04 -11.57 30.14
N LYS A 88 -11.46 -10.34 29.85
CA LYS A 88 -11.67 -9.25 30.83
C LYS A 88 -13.09 -8.71 30.72
N ILE A 89 -13.54 -7.97 31.75
CA ILE A 89 -14.85 -7.27 31.74
C ILE A 89 -14.91 -6.37 30.49
N TRP A 90 -15.78 -6.77 29.57
CA TRP A 90 -15.84 -6.24 28.21
C TRP A 90 -16.93 -5.17 28.07
N ASP A 91 -16.61 -4.03 27.45
CA ASP A 91 -17.57 -2.95 27.19
C ASP A 91 -18.05 -2.92 25.72
N GLY A 92 -17.55 -3.78 24.85
CA GLY A 92 -18.02 -3.94 23.47
C GLY A 92 -17.58 -2.91 22.47
N TRP A 93 -16.87 -1.87 22.85
CA TRP A 93 -16.54 -0.74 21.96
C TRP A 93 -15.81 -1.16 20.67
N ALA A 94 -14.90 -2.12 20.76
CA ALA A 94 -14.12 -2.57 19.59
C ALA A 94 -15.00 -3.29 18.57
N GLN A 95 -15.92 -4.15 19.03
CA GLN A 95 -16.87 -4.83 18.17
C GLN A 95 -17.87 -3.84 17.54
N GLU A 96 -18.43 -2.92 18.33
CA GLU A 96 -19.34 -1.90 17.81
C GLU A 96 -18.66 -0.96 16.81
N MET A 97 -17.37 -0.66 17.00
CA MET A 97 -16.57 0.10 16.01
C MET A 97 -16.41 -0.65 14.69
N ILE A 98 -16.20 -1.98 14.73
CA ILE A 98 -16.20 -2.83 13.53
C ILE A 98 -17.56 -2.75 12.83
N GLU A 99 -18.63 -2.91 13.58
CA GLU A 99 -20.00 -2.88 13.06
C GLU A 99 -20.33 -1.53 12.41
N LEU A 100 -19.92 -0.42 13.04
CA LEU A 100 -20.08 0.92 12.50
C LEU A 100 -19.35 1.11 11.17
N LEU A 101 -18.10 0.66 11.05
CA LEU A 101 -17.32 0.71 9.81
C LEU A 101 -17.97 -0.14 8.70
N VAL A 102 -18.42 -1.34 9.05
CA VAL A 102 -19.09 -2.25 8.10
C VAL A 102 -20.46 -1.70 7.68
N GLN A 103 -21.20 -1.07 8.60
CA GLN A 103 -22.46 -0.40 8.27
C GLN A 103 -22.23 0.75 7.28
N GLY A 104 -21.21 1.59 7.52
CA GLY A 104 -20.85 2.67 6.60
C GLY A 104 -20.51 2.15 5.20
N LEU A 105 -19.77 1.04 5.09
CA LEU A 105 -19.50 0.39 3.81
C LEU A 105 -20.78 -0.07 3.11
N LYS A 106 -21.68 -0.75 3.83
CA LYS A 106 -22.97 -1.23 3.25
C LYS A 106 -23.84 -0.07 2.76
N GLU A 107 -23.90 1.02 3.50
CA GLU A 107 -24.67 2.20 3.10
C GLU A 107 -24.08 2.87 1.86
N VAL A 108 -22.75 2.97 1.78
CA VAL A 108 -22.05 3.49 0.59
C VAL A 108 -22.29 2.60 -0.63
N ASP A 109 -22.27 1.28 -0.47
CA ASP A 109 -22.50 0.34 -1.56
C ASP A 109 -23.98 0.40 -2.05
N ALA A 110 -24.92 0.66 -1.14
CA ALA A 110 -26.34 0.74 -1.46
C ALA A 110 -26.75 2.10 -2.05
N ALA A 111 -26.26 3.20 -1.49
CA ALA A 111 -26.71 4.56 -1.82
C ALA A 111 -25.78 5.30 -2.78
N GLY A 112 -24.55 4.78 -2.99
CA GLY A 112 -23.50 5.47 -3.69
C GLY A 112 -22.76 6.48 -2.79
N LYS A 113 -21.84 7.25 -3.38
CA LYS A 113 -20.98 8.23 -2.69
C LYS A 113 -21.19 9.62 -3.25
N PRO A 114 -20.98 10.64 -2.43
CA PRO A 114 -20.86 10.66 -0.97
C PRO A 114 -22.18 10.31 -0.28
N LEU A 115 -22.12 9.86 0.98
CA LEU A 115 -23.32 9.70 1.79
C LEU A 115 -23.97 11.07 2.07
N PRO A 116 -25.32 11.12 2.25
CA PRO A 116 -26.02 12.35 2.67
C PRO A 116 -25.44 12.94 3.96
N LEU A 117 -25.47 14.26 4.10
CA LEU A 117 -24.84 14.96 5.24
C LEU A 117 -25.43 14.56 6.59
N ASP A 118 -26.74 14.31 6.64
CA ASP A 118 -27.40 13.81 7.86
C ASP A 118 -26.88 12.43 8.29
N ARG A 119 -26.61 11.56 7.32
CA ARG A 119 -26.01 10.25 7.60
C ARG A 119 -24.55 10.38 8.04
N GLN A 120 -23.79 11.26 7.40
CA GLN A 120 -22.41 11.54 7.84
C GLN A 120 -22.38 12.06 9.28
N ALA A 121 -23.29 12.97 9.65
CA ALA A 121 -23.39 13.50 11.01
C ALA A 121 -23.80 12.41 12.02
N TRP A 122 -24.69 11.48 11.65
CA TRP A 122 -25.04 10.35 12.48
C TRP A 122 -23.84 9.45 12.75
N PHE A 123 -23.10 9.07 11.70
CA PHE A 123 -21.87 8.27 11.85
C PHE A 123 -20.85 8.97 12.74
N GLU A 124 -20.71 10.29 12.61
CA GLU A 124 -19.79 11.09 13.43
C GLU A 124 -20.15 11.04 14.92
N ALA A 125 -21.43 11.14 15.25
CA ALA A 125 -21.89 11.04 16.62
C ALA A 125 -21.62 9.65 17.21
N GLN A 126 -21.93 8.57 16.48
CA GLN A 126 -21.64 7.19 16.91
C GLN A 126 -20.15 6.96 17.11
N TRP A 127 -19.33 7.40 16.16
CA TRP A 127 -17.88 7.29 16.21
C TRP A 127 -17.29 7.97 17.43
N SER A 128 -17.73 9.21 17.72
CA SER A 128 -17.26 9.98 18.87
C SER A 128 -17.59 9.28 20.18
N ALA A 129 -18.82 8.80 20.33
CA ALA A 129 -19.25 8.05 21.52
C ALA A 129 -18.46 6.75 21.73
N LEU A 130 -18.18 6.01 20.64
CA LEU A 130 -17.37 4.79 20.72
C LEU A 130 -15.90 5.08 21.06
N LEU A 131 -15.33 6.16 20.54
CA LEU A 131 -13.97 6.56 20.91
C LEU A 131 -13.88 6.95 22.38
N GLU A 132 -14.83 7.71 22.91
CA GLU A 132 -14.87 8.10 24.33
C GLU A 132 -14.93 6.86 25.24
N ARG A 133 -15.86 5.94 24.97
CA ARG A 133 -15.96 4.67 25.71
C ARG A 133 -14.67 3.85 25.67
N GLY A 134 -14.10 3.72 24.45
CA GLY A 134 -12.85 3.00 24.29
C GLY A 134 -11.68 3.63 25.04
N GLU A 135 -11.59 4.96 25.05
CA GLU A 135 -10.56 5.71 25.79
C GLU A 135 -10.72 5.58 27.31
N ASP A 136 -11.95 5.62 27.82
CA ASP A 136 -12.25 5.42 29.24
C ASP A 136 -11.83 4.02 29.71
N SER A 137 -12.07 3.01 28.88
CA SER A 137 -11.65 1.62 29.16
C SER A 137 -10.15 1.37 28.96
N ASN A 138 -9.47 2.22 28.17
CA ASN A 138 -8.06 2.08 27.81
C ASN A 138 -7.28 3.38 28.06
N PRO A 139 -7.17 3.86 29.30
CA PRO A 139 -6.56 5.13 29.61
C PRO A 139 -5.10 5.18 29.13
N GLN A 140 -4.70 6.32 28.57
CA GLN A 140 -3.32 6.54 28.16
C GLN A 140 -2.41 6.57 29.40
N ASN A 141 -1.30 5.83 29.36
CA ASN A 141 -0.30 5.87 30.41
C ASN A 141 0.35 7.27 30.46
N GLN A 142 -0.13 8.11 31.39
CA GLN A 142 0.48 9.39 31.71
C GLN A 142 1.71 9.15 32.60
N ARG A 143 2.81 9.87 32.36
CA ARG A 143 3.86 10.00 33.37
C ARG A 143 3.27 10.82 34.50
N THR A 144 2.84 10.18 35.57
CA THR A 144 2.63 10.88 36.83
C THR A 144 4.00 11.34 37.30
N GLY A 145 4.25 12.64 37.15
CA GLY A 145 5.49 13.28 37.58
C GLY A 145 5.57 13.43 39.11
N THR A 146 5.43 12.35 39.85
CA THR A 146 5.76 12.26 41.27
C THR A 146 7.07 11.50 41.40
N SER A 147 8.16 12.23 41.28
CA SER A 147 9.49 11.81 41.71
C SER A 147 9.53 11.69 43.23
N GLN A 148 9.11 10.56 43.77
CA GLN A 148 9.35 10.18 45.15
C GLN A 148 9.74 8.71 45.32
N ASP A 149 10.45 8.11 44.36
CA ASP A 149 11.19 6.87 44.54
C ASP A 149 12.54 6.97 43.79
N ALA A 150 13.46 7.74 44.34
CA ALA A 150 14.87 7.70 44.02
C ALA A 150 15.52 6.53 44.75
N GLY A 151 15.20 5.31 44.36
CA GLY A 151 15.78 4.05 44.85
C GLY A 151 16.27 3.23 43.65
N MET A 152 17.56 3.26 43.41
CA MET A 152 18.39 2.34 42.62
C MET A 152 17.66 1.42 41.61
N GLY A 153 17.48 1.90 40.41
CA GLY A 153 17.13 1.09 39.25
C GLY A 153 17.40 1.92 38.00
N ILE A 154 18.30 1.47 37.13
CA ILE A 154 18.58 2.11 35.84
C ILE A 154 17.26 2.13 35.04
N GLY A 155 16.46 3.16 35.24
CA GLY A 155 15.19 3.34 34.54
C GLY A 155 15.44 3.49 33.06
N LYS A 156 14.87 2.59 32.24
CA LYS A 156 14.85 2.72 30.78
C LYS A 156 14.34 4.11 30.42
N ARG A 157 15.24 4.98 29.89
CA ARG A 157 14.87 6.28 29.35
C ARG A 157 13.96 6.05 28.13
N GLY A 158 12.70 6.44 28.18
CA GLY A 158 11.76 6.34 27.08
C GLY A 158 10.33 6.72 27.51
N ARG A 159 9.47 7.01 26.50
CA ARG A 159 8.02 7.19 26.73
C ARG A 159 7.43 5.88 27.25
N PRO A 160 6.51 5.91 28.25
CA PRO A 160 5.81 4.71 28.69
C PRO A 160 5.15 3.98 27.51
N SER A 161 5.24 2.64 27.50
CA SER A 161 4.57 1.83 26.47
C SER A 161 3.07 1.97 26.64
N GLN A 162 2.38 2.38 25.59
CA GLN A 162 0.92 2.42 25.52
C GLN A 162 0.37 1.05 25.13
N SER A 163 -0.87 0.74 25.55
CA SER A 163 -1.57 -0.44 25.08
C SER A 163 -1.83 -0.37 23.56
N LYS A 164 -2.03 -1.50 22.91
CA LYS A 164 -2.40 -1.53 21.48
C LYS A 164 -3.73 -0.82 21.24
N ALA A 165 -4.70 -1.02 22.15
CA ALA A 165 -6.00 -0.36 22.13
C ALA A 165 -5.87 1.17 22.21
N ALA A 166 -5.15 1.70 23.21
CA ALA A 166 -4.92 3.14 23.35
C ALA A 166 -4.21 3.75 22.14
N ASN A 167 -3.24 3.02 21.52
CA ASN A 167 -2.57 3.48 20.30
C ASN A 167 -3.52 3.49 19.10
N LEU A 168 -4.41 2.51 18.96
CA LEU A 168 -5.40 2.47 17.90
C LEU A 168 -6.42 3.58 18.06
N LEU A 169 -7.02 3.75 19.23
CA LEU A 169 -7.99 4.79 19.56
C LEU A 169 -7.44 6.19 19.23
N ARG A 170 -6.20 6.47 19.65
CA ARG A 170 -5.53 7.73 19.31
C ARG A 170 -5.42 7.93 17.79
N ARG A 171 -5.03 6.91 17.02
CA ARG A 171 -4.94 7.00 15.56
C ARG A 171 -6.31 7.19 14.90
N LEU A 172 -7.32 6.49 15.37
CA LEU A 172 -8.70 6.62 14.88
C LEU A 172 -9.26 8.02 15.14
N ARG A 173 -8.90 8.65 16.26
CA ARG A 173 -9.27 10.03 16.59
C ARG A 173 -8.50 11.04 15.74
N GLU A 174 -7.17 10.94 15.69
CA GLU A 174 -6.28 11.87 14.97
C GLU A 174 -6.52 11.86 13.45
N HIS A 175 -6.84 10.69 12.88
CA HIS A 175 -6.99 10.47 11.44
C HIS A 175 -8.42 10.16 11.02
N ARG A 176 -9.41 10.61 11.79
CA ARG A 176 -10.82 10.34 11.51
C ARG A 176 -11.21 10.64 10.07
N GLN A 177 -10.85 11.80 9.54
CA GLN A 177 -11.18 12.19 8.17
C GLN A 177 -10.62 11.23 7.14
N ASP A 178 -9.38 10.75 7.34
CA ASP A 178 -8.73 9.82 6.42
C ASP A 178 -9.35 8.41 6.49
N VAL A 179 -9.82 7.99 7.67
CA VAL A 179 -10.57 6.75 7.88
C VAL A 179 -11.93 6.79 7.18
N TRP A 180 -12.60 7.95 7.22
CA TRP A 180 -13.97 8.15 6.75
C TRP A 180 -14.09 8.56 5.29
N ARG A 181 -13.00 8.87 4.64
CA ARG A 181 -12.99 9.39 3.28
C ARG A 181 -13.73 8.50 2.28
N PHE A 182 -13.82 7.21 2.52
CA PHE A 182 -14.63 6.29 1.70
C PHE A 182 -16.14 6.61 1.73
N MET A 183 -16.64 7.33 2.73
CA MET A 183 -18.04 7.75 2.84
C MET A 183 -18.28 9.16 2.28
N THR A 184 -17.25 10.00 2.30
CA THR A 184 -17.38 11.43 1.98
C THR A 184 -16.94 11.79 0.57
N ASP A 185 -15.97 11.04 0.01
CA ASP A 185 -15.35 11.38 -1.26
C ASP A 185 -15.68 10.33 -2.33
N GLU A 186 -16.10 10.81 -3.51
CA GLU A 186 -16.38 9.94 -4.65
C GLU A 186 -15.14 9.15 -5.08
N GLY A 187 -15.33 7.87 -5.42
CA GLY A 187 -14.25 7.02 -5.94
C GLY A 187 -13.18 6.59 -4.93
N VAL A 188 -13.29 6.97 -3.65
CA VAL A 188 -12.35 6.52 -2.61
C VAL A 188 -12.79 5.17 -2.05
N PRO A 189 -11.97 4.11 -2.14
CA PRO A 189 -12.35 2.78 -1.68
C PRO A 189 -12.19 2.63 -0.16
N PHE A 190 -12.90 1.66 0.41
CA PHE A 190 -12.81 1.28 1.82
C PHE A 190 -11.47 0.63 2.18
N THR A 191 -10.81 -0.03 1.23
CA THR A 191 -9.58 -0.80 1.45
C THR A 191 -8.48 -0.44 0.45
N ASN A 192 -7.23 -0.76 0.80
CA ASN A 192 -6.06 -0.64 -0.09
C ASN A 192 -5.82 -1.90 -0.94
N ASN A 193 -6.87 -2.62 -1.31
CA ASN A 193 -6.78 -3.93 -1.97
C ASN A 193 -5.99 -3.89 -3.30
N LEU A 194 -6.07 -2.79 -4.07
CA LEU A 194 -5.33 -2.66 -5.34
C LEU A 194 -3.80 -2.74 -5.13
N ALA A 195 -3.27 -2.07 -4.11
CA ALA A 195 -1.85 -2.13 -3.79
C ALA A 195 -1.46 -3.48 -3.19
N GLU A 196 -2.27 -4.03 -2.29
CA GLU A 196 -2.04 -5.37 -1.71
C GLU A 196 -1.97 -6.44 -2.80
N GLN A 197 -2.87 -6.41 -3.79
CA GLN A 197 -2.86 -7.34 -4.93
C GLN A 197 -1.62 -7.19 -5.81
N ALA A 198 -1.17 -5.95 -6.06
CA ALA A 198 0.04 -5.69 -6.84
C ALA A 198 1.29 -6.32 -6.20
N LEU A 199 1.37 -6.32 -4.87
CA LEU A 199 2.47 -6.91 -4.11
C LEU A 199 2.39 -8.44 -3.99
N ARG A 200 1.22 -9.05 -4.19
CA ARG A 200 1.00 -10.49 -3.95
C ARG A 200 1.95 -11.39 -4.75
N MET A 201 2.16 -11.09 -6.03
CA MET A 201 3.04 -11.90 -6.89
C MET A 201 4.50 -11.90 -6.45
N SER A 202 4.98 -10.81 -5.84
CA SER A 202 6.33 -10.78 -5.27
C SER A 202 6.47 -11.70 -4.05
N LYS A 203 5.41 -11.82 -3.26
CA LYS A 203 5.35 -12.77 -2.14
C LYS A 203 5.31 -14.23 -2.61
N VAL A 204 4.57 -14.51 -3.69
CA VAL A 204 4.58 -15.83 -4.31
C VAL A 204 5.99 -16.19 -4.80
N LYS A 205 6.64 -15.27 -5.54
CA LYS A 205 8.04 -15.48 -5.97
C LYS A 205 8.98 -15.72 -4.79
N GLN A 206 8.84 -14.97 -3.71
CA GLN A 206 9.67 -15.14 -2.50
C GLN A 206 9.45 -16.51 -1.85
N LYS A 207 8.22 -17.01 -1.81
CA LYS A 207 7.91 -18.35 -1.29
C LYS A 207 8.52 -19.47 -2.14
N ILE A 208 8.55 -19.30 -3.46
CA ILE A 208 9.06 -20.32 -4.40
C ILE A 208 10.59 -20.26 -4.52
N SER A 209 11.16 -19.05 -4.67
CA SER A 209 12.57 -18.85 -5.03
C SER A 209 13.42 -18.25 -3.92
N GLY A 210 12.88 -18.03 -2.73
CA GLY A 210 13.56 -17.44 -1.57
C GLY A 210 13.88 -15.98 -1.77
N CYS A 211 15.03 -15.66 -2.39
CA CYS A 211 15.47 -14.27 -2.56
C CYS A 211 15.82 -13.95 -4.03
N PHE A 212 15.97 -12.66 -4.31
CA PHE A 212 16.64 -12.21 -5.52
C PHE A 212 18.16 -12.32 -5.35
N ARG A 213 18.83 -12.94 -6.32
CA ARG A 213 20.29 -13.17 -6.24
C ARG A 213 21.09 -11.88 -6.38
N THR A 214 20.58 -10.89 -7.14
CA THR A 214 21.22 -9.61 -7.38
C THR A 214 20.21 -8.46 -7.33
N ALA A 215 20.68 -7.26 -7.00
CA ALA A 215 19.86 -6.04 -7.04
C ALA A 215 19.37 -5.75 -8.47
N HIS A 216 20.22 -5.96 -9.47
CA HIS A 216 19.86 -5.85 -10.89
C HIS A 216 18.73 -6.81 -11.28
N GLY A 217 18.81 -8.08 -10.87
CA GLY A 217 17.75 -9.07 -11.12
C GLY A 217 16.41 -8.70 -10.47
N ALA A 218 16.43 -8.12 -9.26
CA ALA A 218 15.24 -7.61 -8.62
C ALA A 218 14.64 -6.43 -9.40
N HIS A 219 15.47 -5.48 -9.79
CA HIS A 219 15.08 -4.31 -10.58
C HIS A 219 14.44 -4.74 -11.92
N THR A 220 15.12 -5.60 -12.69
CA THR A 220 14.60 -6.17 -13.95
C THR A 220 13.24 -6.82 -13.75
N PHE A 221 13.10 -7.66 -12.73
CA PHE A 221 11.84 -8.35 -12.46
C PHE A 221 10.70 -7.36 -12.18
N PHE A 222 10.93 -6.35 -11.34
CA PHE A 222 9.87 -5.40 -11.00
C PHE A 222 9.55 -4.43 -12.13
N THR A 223 10.51 -4.09 -12.98
CA THR A 223 10.26 -3.31 -14.21
C THR A 223 9.35 -4.05 -15.17
N ILE A 224 9.66 -5.32 -15.47
CA ILE A 224 8.83 -6.17 -16.35
C ILE A 224 7.43 -6.34 -15.73
N ARG A 225 7.35 -6.57 -14.41
CA ARG A 225 6.07 -6.71 -13.72
C ARG A 225 5.23 -5.45 -13.78
N SER A 226 5.84 -4.27 -13.58
CA SER A 226 5.17 -2.97 -13.70
C SER A 226 4.56 -2.78 -15.10
N TYR A 227 5.35 -3.06 -16.12
CA TYR A 227 4.91 -2.96 -17.51
C TYR A 227 3.72 -3.89 -17.80
N LEU A 228 3.90 -5.19 -17.56
CA LEU A 228 2.83 -6.17 -17.84
C LEU A 228 1.57 -5.94 -17.00
N ALA A 229 1.72 -5.56 -15.74
CA ALA A 229 0.56 -5.23 -14.91
C ALA A 229 -0.18 -3.99 -15.41
N THR A 230 0.54 -2.98 -15.89
CA THR A 230 -0.05 -1.79 -16.52
C THR A 230 -0.77 -2.15 -17.81
N MET A 231 -0.11 -2.88 -18.72
CA MET A 231 -0.70 -3.27 -20.00
C MET A 231 -1.95 -4.15 -19.81
N ASN A 232 -1.94 -5.06 -18.82
CA ASN A 232 -3.11 -5.86 -18.46
C ASN A 232 -4.30 -4.99 -17.99
N LYS A 233 -4.04 -3.98 -17.16
CA LYS A 233 -5.08 -3.03 -16.72
C LYS A 233 -5.66 -2.24 -17.90
N GLN A 234 -4.84 -1.92 -18.88
CA GLN A 234 -5.23 -1.25 -20.12
C GLN A 234 -5.82 -2.18 -21.18
N LYS A 235 -6.06 -3.46 -20.81
CA LYS A 235 -6.68 -4.48 -21.68
C LYS A 235 -5.87 -4.82 -22.93
N ALA A 236 -4.56 -4.55 -22.93
CA ALA A 236 -3.69 -4.96 -24.01
C ALA A 236 -3.41 -6.47 -23.98
N ASN A 237 -3.17 -7.05 -25.16
CA ASN A 237 -2.72 -8.45 -25.25
C ASN A 237 -1.28 -8.55 -24.74
N LEU A 238 -1.07 -9.28 -23.63
CA LEU A 238 0.24 -9.39 -22.98
C LEU A 238 1.28 -10.11 -23.84
N PHE A 239 0.84 -11.05 -24.67
CA PHE A 239 1.75 -11.75 -25.58
C PHE A 239 2.28 -10.79 -26.66
N ASP A 240 1.40 -9.98 -27.25
CA ASP A 240 1.80 -8.95 -28.22
C ASP A 240 2.71 -7.89 -27.60
N CYS A 241 2.42 -7.51 -26.33
CA CYS A 241 3.30 -6.62 -25.58
C CYS A 241 4.72 -7.20 -25.42
N LEU A 242 4.83 -8.47 -25.05
CA LEU A 242 6.13 -9.15 -24.97
C LEU A 242 6.81 -9.24 -26.32
N LEU A 243 6.10 -9.68 -27.35
CA LEU A 243 6.63 -9.80 -28.72
C LEU A 243 7.14 -8.45 -29.26
N SER A 244 6.40 -7.37 -28.97
CA SER A 244 6.78 -6.01 -29.38
C SER A 244 8.12 -5.57 -28.77
N VAL A 245 8.42 -6.00 -27.55
CA VAL A 245 9.70 -5.73 -26.89
C VAL A 245 10.85 -6.44 -27.62
N PHE A 246 10.67 -7.72 -28.00
CA PHE A 246 11.67 -8.46 -28.78
C PHE A 246 11.91 -7.87 -30.15
N ASN A 247 10.84 -7.37 -30.77
CA ASN A 247 10.91 -6.72 -32.12
C ASN A 247 11.40 -5.26 -32.05
N ARG A 248 11.78 -4.74 -30.88
CA ARG A 248 12.18 -3.34 -30.62
C ARG A 248 11.13 -2.30 -31.00
N GLN A 249 9.85 -2.68 -30.96
CA GLN A 249 8.70 -1.84 -31.25
C GLN A 249 7.75 -1.85 -30.06
N THR A 250 8.28 -1.57 -28.85
CA THR A 250 7.55 -1.69 -27.59
C THR A 250 6.23 -0.92 -27.62
N ILE A 251 5.12 -1.63 -27.38
CA ILE A 251 3.81 -1.01 -27.21
C ILE A 251 3.83 -0.16 -25.94
N GLN A 252 3.53 1.14 -26.08
CA GLN A 252 3.58 2.10 -24.99
C GLN A 252 2.31 2.04 -24.13
N PRO A 253 2.41 2.12 -22.80
CA PRO A 253 1.27 2.34 -21.94
C PRO A 253 0.61 3.69 -22.25
N CYS A 254 -0.72 3.74 -22.20
CA CYS A 254 -1.46 5.00 -22.27
C CYS A 254 -1.40 5.72 -20.94
N PHE A 255 -0.93 6.95 -20.92
CA PHE A 255 -0.93 7.83 -19.76
C PHE A 255 -2.06 8.85 -19.90
N ASN A 256 -3.01 8.85 -18.96
CA ASN A 256 -4.01 9.90 -18.91
C ASN A 256 -3.36 11.17 -18.31
N PRO A 257 -3.23 12.27 -19.06
CA PRO A 257 -2.61 13.49 -18.57
C PRO A 257 -3.35 14.14 -17.39
N ARG A 258 -4.60 13.78 -17.16
CA ARG A 258 -5.37 14.22 -15.97
C ARG A 258 -4.96 13.49 -14.69
N LEU A 259 -4.38 12.30 -14.79
CA LEU A 259 -3.72 11.59 -13.71
C LEU A 259 -2.24 12.00 -13.69
N SER A 260 -1.98 13.27 -13.36
CA SER A 260 -0.60 13.77 -13.31
C SER A 260 0.15 13.21 -12.12
N ILE A 261 0.58 11.95 -12.23
CA ILE A 261 1.77 11.50 -11.54
C ILE A 261 2.90 12.22 -12.29
N ARG A 262 3.31 13.39 -11.83
CA ARG A 262 4.63 13.92 -12.17
C ARG A 262 5.63 13.02 -11.42
N THR A 263 5.83 11.84 -11.95
CA THR A 263 7.03 11.08 -11.63
C THR A 263 8.16 11.86 -12.25
N SER A 264 8.96 12.54 -11.46
CA SER A 264 10.27 13.07 -11.89
C SER A 264 11.23 11.91 -12.23
N SER A 265 10.74 10.69 -12.19
CA SER A 265 11.52 9.51 -12.51
C SER A 265 11.52 9.32 -14.02
N LYS A 266 12.70 9.39 -14.60
CA LYS A 266 13.06 8.97 -15.96
C LYS A 266 12.52 7.59 -16.36
N LEU A 267 11.85 6.87 -15.47
CA LEU A 267 11.28 5.53 -15.63
C LEU A 267 9.97 5.49 -16.44
N TRP A 268 9.22 6.60 -16.49
CA TRP A 268 7.95 6.69 -17.22
C TRP A 268 7.93 7.81 -18.27
N ASP A 269 9.10 8.33 -18.62
CA ASP A 269 9.24 9.19 -19.78
C ASP A 269 9.02 8.36 -21.05
N ALA A 270 8.14 8.86 -21.93
CA ALA A 270 7.79 8.18 -23.17
C ALA A 270 9.02 7.84 -24.04
N ASP A 271 10.10 8.61 -23.91
CA ASP A 271 11.34 8.43 -24.66
C ASP A 271 12.33 7.48 -23.96
N THR A 272 12.31 7.38 -22.63
CA THR A 272 13.26 6.57 -21.85
C THR A 272 12.73 5.20 -21.47
N LEU A 273 11.42 5.04 -21.27
CA LEU A 273 10.81 3.75 -20.93
C LEU A 273 11.08 2.64 -21.95
N PRO A 274 10.92 2.88 -23.29
CA PRO A 274 11.22 1.86 -24.29
C PRO A 274 12.66 1.42 -24.25
N LYS A 275 13.60 2.38 -24.18
CA LYS A 275 15.04 2.11 -24.15
C LYS A 275 15.43 1.34 -22.88
N PHE A 276 14.94 1.79 -21.74
CA PHE A 276 15.20 1.15 -20.45
C PHE A 276 14.60 -0.26 -20.36
N LEU A 277 13.36 -0.45 -20.82
CA LEU A 277 12.71 -1.76 -20.86
C LEU A 277 13.45 -2.71 -21.82
N MET A 278 13.87 -2.20 -22.99
CA MET A 278 14.64 -2.92 -23.99
C MET A 278 16.01 -3.35 -23.46
N ASP A 279 16.76 -2.44 -22.86
CA ASP A 279 18.08 -2.73 -22.29
C ASP A 279 17.95 -3.73 -21.13
N THR A 280 16.92 -3.60 -20.31
CA THR A 280 16.65 -4.49 -19.18
C THR A 280 16.28 -5.90 -19.63
N ILE A 281 15.37 -6.06 -20.59
CA ILE A 281 14.96 -7.36 -21.13
C ILE A 281 16.08 -7.99 -21.95
N ARG A 282 16.78 -7.21 -22.77
CA ARG A 282 17.91 -7.66 -23.58
C ARG A 282 19.04 -8.20 -22.70
N ASN A 283 19.42 -7.47 -21.65
CA ASN A 283 20.45 -7.92 -20.71
C ASN A 283 20.03 -9.19 -19.95
N PHE A 284 18.75 -9.32 -19.58
CA PHE A 284 18.23 -10.53 -18.96
C PHE A 284 18.35 -11.74 -19.90
N LEU A 285 18.02 -11.59 -21.17
CA LEU A 285 18.04 -12.68 -22.16
C LEU A 285 19.47 -13.04 -22.61
N CYS A 286 20.36 -12.04 -22.78
CA CYS A 286 21.76 -12.30 -23.11
C CYS A 286 22.53 -13.01 -22.01
N ASN A 287 22.19 -12.75 -20.73
CA ASN A 287 22.83 -13.38 -19.58
C ASN A 287 22.27 -14.77 -19.23
N HIS A 288 21.09 -15.12 -19.78
CA HIS A 288 20.46 -16.42 -19.59
C HIS A 288 20.30 -17.05 -20.98
N ARG A 289 21.37 -17.67 -21.51
CA ARG A 289 21.35 -18.38 -22.80
C ARG A 289 20.05 -19.19 -22.96
N VAL A 290 19.00 -18.53 -23.45
CA VAL A 290 17.84 -19.19 -23.99
C VAL A 290 18.26 -19.64 -25.37
N THR A 291 18.72 -20.88 -25.49
CA THR A 291 18.91 -21.55 -26.77
C THR A 291 17.62 -21.37 -27.56
N ALA A 292 17.76 -20.80 -28.75
CA ALA A 292 16.65 -20.64 -29.68
C ALA A 292 15.95 -21.99 -29.87
N ILE A 293 14.64 -22.01 -29.65
CA ILE A 293 13.80 -23.14 -30.05
C ILE A 293 13.92 -23.22 -31.59
N PRO A 294 14.36 -24.36 -32.14
CA PRO A 294 14.43 -24.51 -33.60
C PRO A 294 13.01 -24.35 -34.18
N ARG A 295 12.88 -23.52 -35.21
CA ARG A 295 11.65 -23.50 -36.00
C ARG A 295 11.49 -24.91 -36.61
N SER A 296 10.52 -25.67 -36.11
CA SER A 296 10.07 -26.85 -36.84
C SER A 296 9.30 -26.39 -38.06
N GLU A 297 9.89 -26.64 -39.22
CA GLU A 297 9.21 -26.61 -40.50
C GLU A 297 8.01 -27.54 -40.51
N HIS A 298 6.92 -27.01 -41.06
CA HIS A 298 5.82 -27.70 -41.70
C HIS A 298 5.40 -29.10 -41.19
N ALA A 299 4.24 -29.15 -40.59
CA ALA A 299 3.32 -30.25 -40.82
C ALA A 299 1.99 -29.72 -41.34
N ARG A 300 1.74 -29.89 -42.60
CA ARG A 300 0.41 -29.95 -43.21
C ARG A 300 -0.30 -31.17 -42.61
N PHE A 301 -1.46 -30.94 -42.00
CA PHE A 301 -2.67 -31.78 -42.21
C PHE A 301 -3.85 -31.02 -41.63
#